data_cebab2dc6c8535b9ea415e0a40728596
#
_entry.id   cebab2dc6c8535b9ea415e0a40728596
#
_cell.length_a   1.000
_cell.length_b   1.000
_cell.length_c   1.000
_cell.angle_alpha   90.00
_cell.angle_beta   90.00
_cell.angle_gamma   90.00
#
_symmetry.space_group_name_H-M   'P 1'
#
loop_
_entity.id
_entity.type
_entity.pdbx_description
1 polymer ?
#
loop_
_entity_poly.entity_id
_entity_poly.type
_entity_poly.pdbx_seq_one_letter_code
_entity_poly.pdbx_strand_id
1 'polypeptide(L)'
;ISVPAELLDLLRQYRAWQNERRLLLGDAWDDEWTKHPRLFTSSIGAPMHPDLPYNMLHKMLKRHGMPPVSLHSLRHTNATVMIGKGADVRTVSGRLGHSQTSTTLNIYAEFLQSSDRAASEGVADALIRRKTEA
;
A
#
# COMPACT_ATOMS: atom_id res chain seq x y z
N ILE A 1 4.32 1.79 14.34
CA ILE A 1 4.06 0.85 13.24
C ILE A 1 5.34 0.10 12.92
N SER A 2 5.32 -1.23 12.90
CA SER A 2 6.45 -2.06 12.50
C SER A 2 6.69 -1.91 10.99
N VAL A 3 7.96 -1.80 10.58
CA VAL A 3 8.35 -1.67 9.19
C VAL A 3 9.21 -2.89 8.82
N PRO A 4 8.93 -3.60 7.72
CA PRO A 4 9.76 -4.72 7.26
C PRO A 4 11.19 -4.28 6.97
N ALA A 5 12.15 -5.20 7.12
CA ALA A 5 13.56 -4.91 6.91
C ALA A 5 13.85 -4.42 5.48
N GLU A 6 13.22 -5.06 4.49
CA GLU A 6 13.35 -4.72 3.07
C GLU A 6 12.90 -3.28 2.79
N LEU A 7 11.81 -2.84 3.45
CA LEU A 7 11.34 -1.46 3.31
C LEU A 7 12.27 -0.47 4.02
N LEU A 8 12.85 -0.86 5.17
CA LEU A 8 13.85 -0.04 5.84
C LEU A 8 15.10 0.17 4.96
N ASP A 9 15.53 -0.85 4.24
CA ASP A 9 16.67 -0.75 3.33
C ASP A 9 16.38 0.18 2.15
N LEU A 10 15.19 0.12 1.57
CA LEU A 10 14.75 1.08 0.56
C LEU A 10 14.71 2.52 1.09
N LEU A 11 14.23 2.71 2.31
CA LEU A 11 14.21 4.03 2.96
C LEU A 11 15.62 4.55 3.25
N ARG A 12 16.57 3.68 3.61
CA ARG A 12 17.98 4.06 3.78
C ARG A 12 18.62 4.48 2.45
N GLN A 13 18.36 3.75 1.36
CA GLN A 13 18.82 4.11 0.02
C GLN A 13 18.23 5.46 -0.42
N TYR A 14 16.94 5.68 -0.18
CA TYR A 14 16.28 6.95 -0.47
C TYR A 14 16.91 8.10 0.34
N ARG A 15 17.22 7.87 1.60
CA ARG A 15 17.91 8.84 2.46
C ARG A 15 19.32 9.17 1.95
N ALA A 16 20.07 8.17 1.49
CA ALA A 16 21.39 8.37 0.91
C ALA A 16 21.28 9.25 -0.35
N TRP A 17 20.32 8.96 -1.22
CA TRP A 17 20.02 9.79 -2.39
C TRP A 17 19.64 11.24 -2.02
N GLN A 18 18.79 11.45 -1.00
CA GLN A 18 18.46 12.80 -0.52
C GLN A 18 19.71 13.56 -0.04
N ASN A 19 20.60 12.91 0.69
CA ASN A 19 21.84 13.52 1.19
C ASN A 19 22.78 13.90 0.04
N GLU A 20 22.92 13.04 -0.95
CA GLU A 20 23.69 13.33 -2.16
C GLU A 20 23.11 14.54 -2.93
N ARG A 21 21.80 14.58 -3.13
CA ARG A 21 21.11 15.70 -3.76
C ARG A 21 21.31 17.00 -2.99
N ARG A 22 21.22 16.96 -1.67
CA ARG A 22 21.46 18.10 -0.80
C ARG A 22 22.88 18.64 -0.96
N LEU A 23 23.89 17.77 -0.99
CA LEU A 23 25.28 18.17 -1.20
C LEU A 23 25.49 18.80 -2.58
N LEU A 24 24.87 18.23 -3.61
CA LEU A 24 24.98 18.75 -4.99
C LEU A 24 24.32 20.12 -5.18
N LEU A 25 23.20 20.36 -4.51
CA LEU A 25 22.43 21.59 -4.64
C LEU A 25 22.95 22.73 -3.73
N GLY A 26 23.63 22.38 -2.63
CA GLY A 26 24.09 23.38 -1.66
C GLY A 26 22.96 24.31 -1.21
N ASP A 27 23.15 25.60 -1.38
CA ASP A 27 22.19 26.64 -0.99
C ASP A 27 20.86 26.62 -1.77
N ALA A 28 20.81 25.90 -2.90
CA ALA A 28 19.57 25.72 -3.66
C ALA A 28 18.70 24.60 -3.09
N TRP A 29 19.17 23.85 -2.09
CA TRP A 29 18.36 22.90 -1.36
C TRP A 29 17.44 23.63 -0.38
N ASP A 30 16.14 23.30 -0.39
CA ASP A 30 15.18 23.88 0.55
C ASP A 30 15.39 23.35 1.96
N ASP A 31 15.87 24.22 2.87
CA ASP A 31 16.15 23.89 4.27
C ASP A 31 14.89 23.80 5.16
N GLU A 32 13.70 23.97 4.63
CA GLU A 32 12.45 23.73 5.35
C GLU A 32 12.41 22.31 5.93
N TRP A 33 13.07 21.38 5.26
CA TRP A 33 13.29 20.01 5.72
C TRP A 33 14.06 19.91 7.04
N THR A 34 14.99 20.82 7.32
CA THR A 34 15.77 20.83 8.57
C THR A 34 14.92 21.26 9.76
N LYS A 35 13.98 22.17 9.53
CA LYS A 35 13.03 22.67 10.52
C LYS A 35 11.90 21.68 10.78
N HIS A 36 11.43 21.03 9.72
CA HIS A 36 10.33 20.08 9.73
C HIS A 36 10.71 18.80 8.98
N PRO A 37 11.46 17.88 9.64
CA PRO A 37 11.96 16.66 9.00
C PRO A 37 10.84 15.85 8.32
N ARG A 38 10.92 15.70 7.02
CA ARG A 38 9.96 14.93 6.23
C ARG A 38 10.65 13.69 5.67
N LEU A 39 9.94 12.58 5.63
CA LEU A 39 10.48 11.36 5.04
C LEU A 39 10.67 11.52 3.53
N PHE A 40 9.68 12.12 2.86
CA PHE A 40 9.70 12.33 1.41
C PHE A 40 9.71 13.83 1.08
N THR A 41 10.59 14.20 0.15
CA THR A 41 10.75 15.56 -0.34
C THR A 41 10.71 15.60 -1.86
N SER A 42 10.56 16.80 -2.42
CA SER A 42 10.84 17.05 -3.83
C SER A 42 12.34 16.89 -4.14
N SER A 43 12.72 16.97 -5.39
CA SER A 43 14.13 16.89 -5.82
C SER A 43 15.02 18.04 -5.33
N ILE A 44 14.42 19.10 -4.81
CA ILE A 44 15.10 20.28 -4.24
C ILE A 44 14.91 20.39 -2.71
N GLY A 45 14.42 19.36 -2.04
CA GLY A 45 14.22 19.35 -0.59
C GLY A 45 12.87 19.91 -0.10
N ALA A 46 12.13 20.61 -0.95
CA ALA A 46 10.83 21.18 -0.60
C ALA A 46 9.77 20.11 -0.27
N PRO A 47 8.69 20.47 0.43
CA PRO A 47 7.56 19.58 0.64
C PRO A 47 7.01 19.05 -0.68
N MET A 48 6.66 17.76 -0.71
CA MET A 48 5.98 17.17 -1.87
C MET A 48 4.55 17.70 -1.97
N HIS A 49 4.13 18.04 -3.19
CA HIS A 49 2.72 18.35 -3.43
C HIS A 49 1.86 17.11 -3.11
N PRO A 50 0.70 17.24 -2.45
CA PRO A 50 -0.15 16.12 -2.05
C PRO A 50 -0.56 15.19 -3.20
N ASP A 51 -0.74 15.74 -4.40
CA ASP A 51 -1.13 14.96 -5.59
C ASP A 51 0.04 14.21 -6.26
N LEU A 52 1.28 14.49 -5.86
CA LEU A 52 2.45 13.89 -6.51
C LEU A 52 2.45 12.35 -6.44
N PRO A 53 2.17 11.70 -5.28
CA PRO A 53 2.10 10.25 -5.21
C PRO A 53 1.03 9.65 -6.13
N TYR A 54 -0.14 10.29 -6.22
CA TYR A 54 -1.21 9.89 -7.12
C TYR A 54 -0.76 9.98 -8.60
N ASN A 55 -0.19 11.12 -8.99
CA ASN A 55 0.27 11.35 -10.36
C ASN A 55 1.40 10.39 -10.75
N MET A 56 2.32 10.10 -9.83
CA MET A 56 3.39 9.12 -10.06
C MET A 56 2.83 7.70 -10.25
N LEU A 57 1.92 7.26 -9.38
CA LEU A 57 1.25 5.96 -9.50
C LEU A 57 0.53 5.85 -10.85
N HIS A 58 -0.26 6.85 -11.22
CA HIS A 58 -1.02 6.85 -12.48
C HIS A 58 -0.10 6.77 -13.71
N LYS A 59 0.98 7.55 -13.74
CA LYS A 59 1.99 7.50 -14.80
C LYS A 59 2.67 6.13 -14.89
N MET A 60 2.99 5.53 -13.74
CA MET A 60 3.61 4.19 -13.68
C MET A 60 2.67 3.12 -14.23
N LEU A 61 1.41 3.10 -13.79
CA LEU A 61 0.40 2.15 -14.25
C LEU A 61 0.19 2.26 -15.76
N LYS A 62 0.04 3.50 -16.28
CA LYS A 62 -0.11 3.76 -17.72
C LYS A 62 1.10 3.28 -18.52
N ARG A 63 2.32 3.51 -18.01
CA ARG A 63 3.57 3.07 -18.69
C ARG A 63 3.65 1.56 -18.84
N HIS A 64 3.13 0.81 -17.86
CA HIS A 64 3.18 -0.64 -17.83
C HIS A 64 1.90 -1.31 -18.34
N GLY A 65 0.96 -0.57 -18.93
CA GLY A 65 -0.29 -1.12 -19.43
C GLY A 65 -1.17 -1.73 -18.35
N MET A 66 -1.00 -1.32 -17.10
CA MET A 66 -1.77 -1.82 -15.97
C MET A 66 -3.09 -1.06 -15.82
N PRO A 67 -4.14 -1.73 -15.32
CA PRO A 67 -5.41 -1.08 -15.05
C PRO A 67 -5.24 0.06 -14.03
N PRO A 68 -6.05 1.13 -14.12
CA PRO A 68 -5.97 2.24 -13.18
C PRO A 68 -6.40 1.79 -11.78
N VAL A 69 -5.56 2.07 -10.78
CA VAL A 69 -5.84 1.86 -9.35
C VAL A 69 -5.59 3.16 -8.59
N SER A 70 -6.40 3.41 -7.57
CA SER A 70 -6.22 4.55 -6.69
C SER A 70 -5.30 4.20 -5.52
N LEU A 71 -4.70 5.22 -4.87
CA LEU A 71 -3.97 5.02 -3.62
C LEU A 71 -4.88 4.43 -2.52
N HIS A 72 -6.16 4.79 -2.56
CA HIS A 72 -7.16 4.25 -1.63
C HIS A 72 -7.40 2.76 -1.87
N SER A 73 -7.48 2.32 -3.13
CA SER A 73 -7.59 0.90 -3.49
C SER A 73 -6.38 0.09 -3.02
N LEU A 74 -5.16 0.64 -3.12
CA LEU A 74 -3.96 -0.01 -2.58
C LEU A 74 -4.03 -0.18 -1.05
N ARG A 75 -4.62 0.79 -0.36
CA ARG A 75 -4.86 0.71 1.08
C ARG A 75 -5.87 -0.40 1.41
N HIS A 76 -6.96 -0.51 0.64
CA HIS A 76 -7.93 -1.59 0.76
C HIS A 76 -7.28 -2.96 0.50
N THR A 77 -6.50 -3.09 -0.57
CA THR A 77 -5.75 -4.31 -0.88
C THR A 77 -4.83 -4.71 0.27
N ASN A 78 -4.11 -3.76 0.87
CA ASN A 78 -3.25 -4.03 2.02
C ASN A 78 -4.07 -4.56 3.21
N ALA A 79 -5.24 -3.97 3.51
CA ALA A 79 -6.14 -4.46 4.55
C ALA A 79 -6.59 -5.90 4.28
N THR A 80 -7.05 -6.18 3.06
CA THR A 80 -7.52 -7.51 2.63
C THR A 80 -6.42 -8.57 2.75
N VAL A 81 -5.19 -8.23 2.32
CA VAL A 81 -4.03 -9.14 2.44
C VAL A 81 -3.70 -9.43 3.91
N MET A 82 -3.71 -8.43 4.78
CA MET A 82 -3.47 -8.64 6.22
C MET A 82 -4.54 -9.53 6.85
N ILE A 83 -5.81 -9.29 6.53
CA ILE A 83 -6.95 -10.10 6.99
C ILE A 83 -6.79 -11.54 6.50
N GLY A 84 -6.49 -11.74 5.22
CA GLY A 84 -6.26 -13.06 4.63
C GLY A 84 -5.07 -13.82 5.22
N LYS A 85 -4.13 -13.09 5.84
CA LYS A 85 -3.01 -13.67 6.62
C LYS A 85 -3.33 -13.87 8.10
N GLY A 86 -4.59 -13.68 8.51
CA GLY A 86 -5.06 -13.91 9.87
C GLY A 86 -4.85 -12.74 10.84
N ALA A 87 -4.51 -11.55 10.35
CA ALA A 87 -4.44 -10.38 11.22
C ALA A 87 -5.83 -9.97 11.69
N ASP A 88 -5.98 -9.69 13.00
CA ASP A 88 -7.23 -9.24 13.56
C ASP A 88 -7.59 -7.81 13.11
N VAL A 89 -8.89 -7.52 13.10
CA VAL A 89 -9.44 -6.23 12.61
C VAL A 89 -8.85 -5.01 13.34
N ARG A 90 -8.57 -5.14 14.64
CA ARG A 90 -8.03 -4.05 15.46
C ARG A 90 -6.59 -3.72 15.06
N THR A 91 -5.77 -4.76 14.86
CA THR A 91 -4.39 -4.63 14.36
C THR A 91 -4.37 -3.98 12.97
N VAL A 92 -5.24 -4.43 12.05
CA VAL A 92 -5.36 -3.86 10.70
C VAL A 92 -5.79 -2.39 10.77
N SER A 93 -6.81 -2.07 11.55
CA SER A 93 -7.31 -0.71 11.74
C SER A 93 -6.23 0.24 12.29
N GLY A 94 -5.53 -0.19 13.35
CA GLY A 94 -4.45 0.56 13.96
C GLY A 94 -3.27 0.78 13.02
N ARG A 95 -2.88 -0.26 12.27
CA ARG A 95 -1.77 -0.19 11.30
C ARG A 95 -2.07 0.76 10.14
N LEU A 96 -3.30 0.77 9.67
CA LEU A 96 -3.74 1.66 8.58
C LEU A 96 -4.12 3.05 9.07
N GLY A 97 -4.26 3.27 10.38
CA GLY A 97 -4.68 4.56 10.94
C GLY A 97 -6.11 4.91 10.53
N HIS A 98 -7.01 3.91 10.52
CA HIS A 98 -8.43 4.19 10.33
C HIS A 98 -8.98 4.87 11.59
N SER A 99 -9.56 6.05 11.44
CA SER A 99 -10.22 6.78 12.54
C SER A 99 -11.44 6.03 13.07
N GLN A 100 -12.08 5.24 12.21
CA GLN A 100 -13.22 4.41 12.55
C GLN A 100 -12.93 2.93 12.22
N THR A 101 -13.09 2.06 13.19
CA THR A 101 -12.90 0.61 13.02
C THR A 101 -13.95 0.00 12.06
N SER A 102 -15.11 0.64 11.90
CA SER A 102 -16.16 0.23 10.95
C SER A 102 -15.64 0.10 9.51
N THR A 103 -14.71 0.96 9.09
CA THR A 103 -14.08 0.85 7.76
C THR A 103 -13.36 -0.48 7.58
N THR A 104 -12.61 -0.92 8.60
CA THR A 104 -11.90 -2.20 8.56
C THR A 104 -12.88 -3.38 8.69
N LEU A 105 -13.96 -3.24 9.45
CA LEU A 105 -15.02 -4.26 9.57
C LEU A 105 -15.73 -4.50 8.24
N ASN A 106 -16.00 -3.47 7.45
CA ASN A 106 -16.57 -3.61 6.11
C ASN A 106 -15.65 -4.41 5.18
N ILE A 107 -14.35 -4.08 5.17
CA ILE A 107 -13.35 -4.82 4.38
C ILE A 107 -13.29 -6.29 4.83
N TYR A 108 -13.39 -6.55 6.14
CA TYR A 108 -13.41 -7.91 6.69
C TYR A 108 -14.66 -8.67 6.25
N ALA A 109 -15.84 -8.05 6.28
CA ALA A 109 -17.09 -8.65 5.83
C ALA A 109 -17.04 -9.00 4.33
N GLU A 110 -16.54 -8.10 3.49
CA GLU A 110 -16.34 -8.36 2.05
C GLU A 110 -15.36 -9.53 1.81
N PHE A 111 -14.27 -9.58 2.57
CA PHE A 111 -13.32 -10.69 2.51
C PHE A 111 -13.97 -12.02 2.87
N LEU A 112 -14.76 -12.08 3.95
CA LEU A 112 -15.46 -13.30 4.35
C LEU A 112 -16.46 -13.76 3.28
N GLN A 113 -17.25 -12.85 2.72
CA GLN A 113 -18.20 -13.18 1.65
C GLN A 113 -17.49 -13.72 0.39
N SER A 114 -16.36 -13.13 -0.01
CA SER A 114 -15.59 -13.60 -1.15
C SER A 114 -14.97 -14.99 -0.89
N SER A 115 -14.50 -15.22 0.32
CA SER A 115 -13.91 -16.49 0.74
C SER A 115 -14.96 -17.61 0.81
N ASP A 116 -16.16 -17.32 1.31
CA ASP A 116 -17.29 -18.26 1.36
C ASP A 116 -17.75 -18.66 -0.04
N ARG A 117 -17.86 -17.67 -0.96
CA ARG A 117 -18.17 -17.94 -2.37
C ARG A 117 -17.13 -18.83 -3.02
N ALA A 118 -15.85 -18.52 -2.86
CA ALA A 118 -14.76 -19.31 -3.43
C ALA A 118 -14.74 -20.75 -2.88
N ALA A 119 -15.00 -20.92 -1.58
CA ALA A 119 -15.12 -22.23 -0.96
C ALA A 119 -16.33 -23.02 -1.52
N SER A 120 -17.48 -22.38 -1.68
CA SER A 120 -18.68 -22.99 -2.25
C SER A 120 -18.47 -23.42 -3.71
N GLU A 121 -17.86 -22.57 -4.53
CA GLU A 121 -17.52 -22.89 -5.92
C GLU A 121 -16.52 -24.07 -5.99
N GLY A 122 -15.51 -24.09 -5.12
CA GLY A 122 -14.56 -25.20 -5.04
C GLY A 122 -15.20 -26.55 -4.67
N VAL A 123 -16.18 -26.55 -3.77
CA VAL A 123 -16.96 -27.76 -3.43
C VAL A 123 -17.79 -28.22 -4.63
N ALA A 124 -18.48 -27.28 -5.30
CA ALA A 124 -19.30 -27.60 -6.47
C ALA A 124 -18.45 -28.21 -7.59
N ASP A 125 -17.28 -27.63 -7.90
CA ASP A 125 -16.35 -28.15 -8.90
C ASP A 125 -15.85 -29.56 -8.55
N ALA A 126 -15.50 -29.80 -7.30
CA ALA A 126 -15.05 -31.11 -6.84
C ALA A 126 -16.13 -32.20 -6.99
N LEU A 127 -17.40 -31.85 -6.75
CA LEU A 127 -18.53 -32.76 -6.92
C LEU A 127 -18.87 -33.04 -8.39
N ILE A 128 -18.75 -32.04 -9.26
CA ILE A 128 -19.01 -32.16 -10.70
C ILE A 128 -17.92 -33.02 -11.36
N ARG A 129 -16.65 -32.78 -11.05
CA ARG A 129 -15.54 -33.61 -11.60
C ARG A 129 -15.68 -35.07 -11.25
N ARG A 130 -16.07 -35.42 -10.02
CA ARG A 130 -16.35 -36.83 -9.63
C ARG A 130 -17.46 -37.49 -10.44
N LYS A 131 -18.43 -36.71 -10.94
CA LYS A 131 -19.53 -37.23 -11.76
C LYS A 131 -19.13 -37.51 -13.22
N THR A 132 -18.05 -36.90 -13.69
CA THR A 132 -17.59 -37.03 -15.10
C THR A 132 -16.58 -38.16 -15.25
N GLU A 133 -15.96 -38.61 -14.14
CA GLU A 133 -14.97 -39.71 -14.11
C GLU A 133 -15.56 -41.06 -13.68
N ALA A 134 -16.85 -41.15 -13.40
CA ALA A 134 -17.58 -42.37 -13.08
C ALA A 134 -18.54 -42.78 -14.22
#